data_6fbe1f77bfc479a5ac8302a33589192c
#
_entry.id   6fbe1f77bfc479a5ac8302a33589192c
#
_cell.length_a   1.000
_cell.length_b   1.000
_cell.length_c   1.000
_cell.angle_alpha   90.00
_cell.angle_beta   90.00
_cell.angle_gamma   90.00
#
_symmetry.space_group_name_H-M   'P 1'
#
loop_
_entity.id
_entity.type
_entity.pdbx_description
1 polymer ?
#
loop_
_entity_poly.entity_id
_entity_poly.type
_entity_poly.pdbx_seq_one_letter_code
_entity_poly.pdbx_strand_id
1 'polypeptide(L)'
;MRMTWSELLKAPPPLSVAGMLTFMERWKPESTHGFEPATGDQIVALAQPHGGLDTLPPVYREFLATMGASTGGLRLMWGTTSISELLEERKEHQQERPDSRRYLKFAIGEDDYNGRHPDDFFDLSRRTSDGRDAAIIRIDKRHLISGKAEAEQPFPTFSDLLRAVIVSRVCLEADPRKRTTSYDLGSNPEASAKAYAFLTQLGFSLTELGASSAIVPLEHPERGAVALISAPSTLIPSTSVELRARDKAQQRILEEVISDHEKELSGG
;
A
#
# COMPACT_ATOMS: atom_id res chain seq x y z
N MET A 1 20.04 -9.95 -8.61
CA MET A 1 21.03 -9.29 -7.72
C MET A 1 20.41 -9.19 -6.33
N ARG A 2 21.05 -9.74 -5.29
CA ARG A 2 20.51 -9.69 -3.93
C ARG A 2 20.96 -8.38 -3.28
N MET A 3 20.03 -7.49 -2.96
CA MET A 3 20.31 -6.27 -2.19
C MET A 3 20.37 -6.61 -0.70
N THR A 4 21.27 -5.98 0.02
CA THR A 4 21.23 -6.00 1.49
C THR A 4 20.15 -5.04 2.01
N TRP A 5 19.73 -5.22 3.26
CA TRP A 5 18.77 -4.29 3.89
C TRP A 5 19.27 -2.84 3.88
N SER A 6 20.56 -2.63 4.13
CA SER A 6 21.16 -1.29 4.10
C SER A 6 21.14 -0.64 2.71
N GLU A 7 21.34 -1.43 1.65
CA GLU A 7 21.21 -0.95 0.27
C GLU A 7 19.75 -0.63 -0.08
N LEU A 8 18.82 -1.49 0.34
CA LEU A 8 17.40 -1.25 0.17
C LEU A 8 16.93 0.07 0.80
N LEU A 9 17.40 0.36 2.02
CA LEU A 9 17.05 1.62 2.71
C LEU A 9 17.63 2.86 2.03
N LYS A 10 18.81 2.75 1.40
CA LYS A 10 19.47 3.88 0.71
C LYS A 10 18.83 4.22 -0.63
N ALA A 11 18.42 3.21 -1.38
CA ALA A 11 17.88 3.37 -2.72
C ALA A 11 16.78 2.32 -2.99
N PRO A 12 15.62 2.46 -2.34
CA PRO A 12 14.53 1.49 -2.52
C PRO A 12 14.03 1.52 -3.97
N PRO A 13 13.85 0.34 -4.59
CA PRO A 13 13.26 0.29 -5.93
C PRO A 13 11.87 0.92 -5.94
N PRO A 14 11.61 1.92 -6.81
CA PRO A 14 10.33 2.61 -6.85
C PRO A 14 9.21 1.68 -7.33
N LEU A 15 7.99 1.96 -6.90
CA LEU A 15 6.81 1.37 -7.51
C LEU A 15 6.66 1.91 -8.93
N SER A 16 6.37 1.00 -9.88
CA SER A 16 5.89 1.35 -11.22
C SER A 16 4.52 0.73 -11.43
N VAL A 17 3.57 1.49 -11.96
CA VAL A 17 2.22 0.97 -12.23
C VAL A 17 2.28 -0.18 -13.25
N ALA A 18 3.17 -0.10 -14.24
CA ALA A 18 3.36 -1.19 -15.20
C ALA A 18 3.87 -2.48 -14.54
N GLY A 19 4.87 -2.37 -13.64
CA GLY A 19 5.35 -3.52 -12.86
C GLY A 19 4.26 -4.09 -11.95
N MET A 20 3.43 -3.21 -11.37
CA MET A 20 2.27 -3.60 -10.58
C MET A 20 1.28 -4.46 -11.37
N LEU A 21 0.90 -4.03 -12.57
CA LEU A 21 -0.02 -4.78 -13.44
C LEU A 21 0.57 -6.14 -13.82
N THR A 22 1.85 -6.19 -14.18
CA THR A 22 2.56 -7.44 -14.50
C THR A 22 2.55 -8.41 -13.31
N PHE A 23 2.82 -7.93 -12.11
CA PHE A 23 2.78 -8.72 -10.89
C PHE A 23 1.37 -9.27 -10.63
N MET A 24 0.36 -8.42 -10.73
CA MET A 24 -1.04 -8.80 -10.49
C MET A 24 -1.50 -9.90 -11.44
N GLU A 25 -1.29 -9.74 -12.75
CA GLU A 25 -1.69 -10.73 -13.75
C GLU A 25 -0.95 -12.07 -13.58
N ARG A 26 0.31 -12.03 -13.18
CA ARG A 26 1.09 -13.24 -12.92
C ARG A 26 0.58 -14.03 -11.71
N TRP A 27 0.17 -13.33 -10.65
CA TRP A 27 -0.29 -13.97 -9.41
C TRP A 27 -1.76 -14.36 -9.45
N LYS A 28 -2.59 -13.54 -10.05
CA LYS A 28 -4.02 -13.77 -10.21
C LYS A 28 -4.43 -13.29 -11.60
N PRO A 29 -4.42 -14.19 -12.60
CA PRO A 29 -4.90 -13.86 -13.95
C PRO A 29 -6.27 -13.19 -13.89
N GLU A 30 -6.48 -12.22 -14.77
CA GLU A 30 -7.69 -11.39 -14.84
C GLU A 30 -7.91 -10.45 -13.64
N SER A 31 -6.94 -10.31 -12.73
CA SER A 31 -7.07 -9.43 -11.57
C SER A 31 -7.14 -7.93 -11.93
N THR A 32 -6.71 -7.57 -13.13
CA THR A 32 -6.81 -6.22 -13.69
C THR A 32 -8.08 -6.01 -14.51
N HIS A 33 -8.92 -7.05 -14.63
CA HIS A 33 -10.18 -6.95 -15.36
C HIS A 33 -11.12 -5.96 -14.67
N GLY A 34 -11.67 -5.04 -15.44
CA GLY A 34 -12.51 -3.96 -14.91
C GLY A 34 -11.74 -2.74 -14.41
N PHE A 35 -10.43 -2.67 -14.63
CA PHE A 35 -9.71 -1.42 -14.46
C PHE A 35 -10.09 -0.46 -15.56
N GLU A 36 -10.50 0.75 -15.17
CA GLU A 36 -10.88 1.80 -16.10
C GLU A 36 -10.08 3.07 -15.81
N PRO A 37 -9.40 3.63 -16.81
CA PRO A 37 -8.64 4.86 -16.64
C PRO A 37 -9.58 6.06 -16.42
N ALA A 38 -9.14 7.01 -15.59
CA ALA A 38 -9.75 8.33 -15.57
C ALA A 38 -9.46 9.08 -16.87
N THR A 39 -10.40 9.93 -17.29
CA THR A 39 -10.16 10.81 -18.44
C THR A 39 -9.17 11.93 -18.07
N GLY A 40 -8.48 12.47 -19.09
CA GLY A 40 -7.59 13.62 -18.88
C GLY A 40 -8.29 14.82 -18.23
N ASP A 41 -9.53 15.11 -18.64
CA ASP A 41 -10.34 16.20 -18.07
C ASP A 41 -10.67 15.97 -16.60
N GLN A 42 -10.96 14.73 -16.20
CA GLN A 42 -11.20 14.39 -14.79
C GLN A 42 -9.93 14.60 -13.95
N ILE A 43 -8.77 14.17 -14.46
CA ILE A 43 -7.48 14.35 -13.77
C ILE A 43 -7.15 15.85 -13.63
N VAL A 44 -7.36 16.64 -14.68
CA VAL A 44 -7.19 18.10 -14.64
C VAL A 44 -8.14 18.73 -13.63
N ALA A 45 -9.42 18.36 -13.64
CA ALA A 45 -10.42 18.86 -12.71
C ALA A 45 -10.07 18.53 -11.25
N LEU A 46 -9.54 17.33 -10.98
CA LEU A 46 -9.07 16.93 -9.65
C LEU A 46 -7.89 17.78 -9.20
N ALA A 47 -6.93 18.03 -10.09
CA ALA A 47 -5.69 18.75 -9.80
C ALA A 47 -5.85 20.27 -9.64
N GLN A 48 -6.82 20.86 -10.33
CA GLN A 48 -6.97 22.32 -10.45
C GLN A 48 -6.95 23.09 -9.12
N PRO A 49 -7.68 22.70 -8.06
CA PRO A 49 -7.67 23.42 -6.79
C PRO A 49 -6.35 23.32 -6.02
N HIS A 50 -5.52 22.36 -6.38
CA HIS A 50 -4.23 22.13 -5.74
C HIS A 50 -3.07 22.82 -6.47
N GLY A 51 -3.35 23.53 -7.58
CA GLY A 51 -2.35 24.27 -8.38
C GLY A 51 -2.02 23.61 -9.72
N GLY A 52 -2.80 22.61 -10.15
CA GLY A 52 -2.68 21.96 -11.46
C GLY A 52 -1.98 20.59 -11.44
N LEU A 53 -1.80 20.01 -12.62
CA LEU A 53 -1.33 18.62 -12.79
C LEU A 53 0.01 18.33 -12.13
N ASP A 54 0.93 19.30 -12.11
CA ASP A 54 2.26 19.11 -11.54
C ASP A 54 2.26 19.00 -10.00
N THR A 55 1.15 19.35 -9.38
CA THR A 55 0.98 19.18 -7.94
C THR A 55 0.57 17.76 -7.56
N LEU A 56 0.03 16.98 -8.48
CA LEU A 56 -0.28 15.58 -8.22
C LEU A 56 1.02 14.75 -8.15
N PRO A 57 1.17 13.84 -7.17
CA PRO A 57 2.26 12.89 -7.16
C PRO A 57 2.31 12.09 -8.48
N PRO A 58 3.46 11.96 -9.15
CA PRO A 58 3.58 11.19 -10.39
C PRO A 58 2.98 9.79 -10.31
N VAL A 59 3.24 9.05 -9.22
CA VAL A 59 2.67 7.70 -9.03
C VAL A 59 1.14 7.73 -8.97
N TYR A 60 0.54 8.77 -8.40
CA TYR A 60 -0.91 8.91 -8.37
C TYR A 60 -1.49 9.27 -9.74
N ARG A 61 -0.78 10.09 -10.53
CA ARG A 61 -1.19 10.35 -11.93
C ARG A 61 -1.17 9.07 -12.77
N GLU A 62 -0.12 8.25 -12.61
CA GLU A 62 -0.04 6.94 -13.29
C GLU A 62 -1.19 6.02 -12.85
N PHE A 63 -1.50 5.99 -11.56
CA PHE A 63 -2.65 5.25 -11.02
C PHE A 63 -3.97 5.72 -11.64
N LEU A 64 -4.23 7.03 -11.65
CA LEU A 64 -5.45 7.60 -12.22
C LEU A 64 -5.58 7.29 -13.72
N ALA A 65 -4.48 7.39 -14.47
CA ALA A 65 -4.45 7.08 -15.90
C ALA A 65 -4.62 5.58 -16.21
N THR A 66 -4.56 4.71 -15.21
CA THR A 66 -4.69 3.27 -15.38
C THR A 66 -6.01 2.73 -14.83
N MET A 67 -6.43 3.19 -13.65
CA MET A 67 -7.56 2.66 -12.91
C MET A 67 -8.30 3.72 -12.07
N GLY A 68 -8.18 4.98 -12.44
CA GLY A 68 -8.77 6.08 -11.66
C GLY A 68 -10.28 6.18 -11.75
N ALA A 69 -10.91 5.66 -12.81
CA ALA A 69 -12.36 5.60 -12.90
C ALA A 69 -12.91 4.35 -12.23
N SER A 70 -12.23 3.20 -12.38
CA SER A 70 -12.58 1.95 -11.69
C SER A 70 -11.33 1.14 -11.39
N THR A 71 -11.23 0.66 -10.16
CA THR A 71 -10.21 -0.29 -9.72
C THR A 71 -10.66 -1.75 -9.89
N GLY A 72 -11.73 -2.00 -10.63
CA GLY A 72 -12.33 -3.33 -10.77
C GLY A 72 -12.73 -3.89 -9.41
N GLY A 73 -12.18 -5.02 -9.04
CA GLY A 73 -12.39 -5.63 -7.70
C GLY A 73 -11.32 -5.28 -6.66
N LEU A 74 -10.33 -4.45 -7.01
CA LEU A 74 -9.25 -4.10 -6.09
C LEU A 74 -9.69 -2.98 -5.14
N ARG A 75 -10.01 -3.33 -3.91
CA ARG A 75 -10.31 -2.35 -2.86
C ARG A 75 -9.01 -1.85 -2.24
N LEU A 76 -8.66 -0.59 -2.49
CA LEU A 76 -7.44 0.03 -1.94
C LEU A 76 -7.58 0.36 -0.45
N MET A 77 -8.74 0.86 -0.06
CA MET A 77 -9.07 1.27 1.31
C MET A 77 -10.50 0.83 1.65
N TRP A 78 -11.00 1.25 2.80
CA TRP A 78 -12.38 0.99 3.22
C TRP A 78 -13.35 2.03 2.64
N GLY A 79 -13.31 2.21 1.32
CA GLY A 79 -14.13 3.19 0.63
C GLY A 79 -13.84 3.22 -0.85
N THR A 80 -14.19 4.32 -1.51
CA THR A 80 -14.01 4.50 -2.94
C THR A 80 -12.83 5.41 -3.27
N THR A 81 -12.12 5.04 -4.33
CA THR A 81 -11.07 5.85 -4.95
C THR A 81 -11.47 6.33 -6.35
N SER A 82 -12.73 6.13 -6.74
CA SER A 82 -13.26 6.57 -8.03
C SER A 82 -13.15 8.07 -8.19
N ILE A 83 -12.48 8.51 -9.26
CA ILE A 83 -12.30 9.94 -9.53
C ILE A 83 -13.63 10.67 -9.74
N SER A 84 -14.63 9.98 -10.30
CA SER A 84 -15.97 10.55 -10.51
C SER A 84 -16.64 10.87 -9.18
N GLU A 85 -16.58 9.93 -8.22
CA GLU A 85 -17.13 10.12 -6.88
C GLU A 85 -16.36 11.19 -6.09
N LEU A 86 -15.03 11.23 -6.20
CA LEU A 86 -14.20 12.28 -5.61
C LEU A 86 -14.56 13.67 -6.14
N LEU A 87 -14.84 13.80 -7.43
CA LEU A 87 -15.23 15.07 -8.05
C LEU A 87 -16.67 15.46 -7.67
N GLU A 88 -17.57 14.51 -7.53
CA GLU A 88 -18.97 14.75 -7.12
C GLU A 88 -19.05 15.17 -5.65
N GLU A 89 -18.46 14.40 -4.75
CA GLU A 89 -18.37 14.75 -3.33
C GLU A 89 -17.74 16.12 -3.12
N ARG A 90 -16.78 16.46 -3.96
CA ARG A 90 -16.16 17.77 -3.93
C ARG A 90 -17.11 18.92 -4.29
N LYS A 91 -18.09 18.73 -5.17
CA LYS A 91 -19.10 19.74 -5.48
C LYS A 91 -20.06 19.93 -4.34
N GLU A 92 -20.41 18.85 -3.65
CA GLU A 92 -21.38 18.86 -2.56
C GLU A 92 -20.83 19.48 -1.28
N HIS A 93 -19.55 19.21 -0.95
CA HIS A 93 -18.94 19.57 0.33
C HIS A 93 -17.87 20.67 0.22
N GLN A 94 -18.14 21.75 -0.56
CA GLN A 94 -17.16 22.82 -0.79
C GLN A 94 -16.66 23.53 0.47
N GLN A 95 -17.45 23.57 1.54
CA GLN A 95 -17.16 24.32 2.77
C GLN A 95 -16.42 23.51 3.85
N GLU A 96 -16.37 22.20 3.74
CA GLU A 96 -15.86 21.28 4.78
C GLU A 96 -14.44 20.78 4.49
N ARG A 97 -13.58 21.60 3.85
CA ARG A 97 -12.30 21.11 3.35
C ARG A 97 -11.12 21.53 4.20
N PRO A 98 -10.19 20.58 4.46
CA PRO A 98 -8.86 20.97 4.89
C PRO A 98 -8.20 21.83 3.82
N ASP A 99 -7.12 22.52 4.18
CA ASP A 99 -6.35 23.36 3.24
C ASP A 99 -6.10 22.61 1.91
N SER A 100 -6.84 23.02 0.87
CA SER A 100 -6.80 22.37 -0.44
C SER A 100 -5.45 22.46 -1.15
N ARG A 101 -4.57 23.39 -0.74
CA ARG A 101 -3.21 23.49 -1.26
C ARG A 101 -2.30 22.43 -0.66
N ARG A 102 -2.60 21.97 0.55
CA ARG A 102 -1.81 20.98 1.26
C ARG A 102 -2.39 19.58 1.14
N TYR A 103 -3.70 19.45 1.24
CA TYR A 103 -4.35 18.14 1.33
C TYR A 103 -5.17 17.81 0.07
N LEU A 104 -4.77 16.75 -0.64
CA LEU A 104 -5.50 16.22 -1.78
C LEU A 104 -6.21 14.92 -1.38
N LYS A 105 -7.53 14.92 -1.35
CA LYS A 105 -8.33 13.72 -1.10
C LYS A 105 -8.16 12.74 -2.27
N PHE A 106 -7.86 11.47 -1.95
CA PHE A 106 -7.75 10.41 -2.93
C PHE A 106 -8.67 9.22 -2.66
N ALA A 107 -9.27 9.15 -1.46
CA ALA A 107 -10.29 8.17 -1.15
C ALA A 107 -11.34 8.75 -0.21
N ILE A 108 -12.60 8.39 -0.45
CA ILE A 108 -13.76 8.67 0.40
C ILE A 108 -14.01 7.41 1.22
N GLY A 109 -13.85 7.51 2.54
CA GLY A 109 -14.05 6.39 3.43
C GLY A 109 -15.51 6.07 3.64
N GLU A 110 -15.83 4.79 3.78
CA GLU A 110 -17.10 4.33 4.34
C GLU A 110 -17.08 4.53 5.85
N ASP A 111 -18.27 4.60 6.44
CA ASP A 111 -18.42 4.67 7.89
C ASP A 111 -17.76 3.45 8.54
N ASP A 112 -16.86 3.68 9.46
CA ASP A 112 -16.26 2.60 10.19
C ASP A 112 -17.20 2.06 11.29
N TYR A 113 -16.82 0.92 11.85
CA TYR A 113 -17.56 0.26 12.92
C TYR A 113 -17.84 1.16 14.15
N ASN A 114 -17.03 2.20 14.36
CA ASN A 114 -17.18 3.17 15.46
C ASN A 114 -17.98 4.41 15.04
N GLY A 115 -18.59 4.43 13.86
CA GLY A 115 -19.30 5.57 13.31
C GLY A 115 -18.38 6.74 12.98
N ARG A 116 -17.09 6.47 12.73
CA ARG A 116 -16.17 7.46 12.17
C ARG A 116 -16.33 7.47 10.64
N HIS A 117 -16.07 8.61 10.03
CA HIS A 117 -16.16 8.82 8.59
C HIS A 117 -14.78 9.26 8.06
N PRO A 118 -13.78 8.36 8.05
CA PRO A 118 -12.44 8.75 7.68
C PRO A 118 -12.30 8.88 6.17
N ASP A 119 -11.69 9.97 5.74
CA ASP A 119 -11.22 10.14 4.37
C ASP A 119 -9.70 10.07 4.32
N ASP A 120 -9.17 9.64 3.18
CA ASP A 120 -7.74 9.53 2.97
C ASP A 120 -7.24 10.62 2.03
N PHE A 121 -6.13 11.25 2.43
CA PHE A 121 -5.53 12.41 1.76
C PHE A 121 -4.05 12.19 1.52
N PHE A 122 -3.54 12.78 0.43
CA PHE A 122 -2.13 13.12 0.35
C PHE A 122 -1.84 14.37 1.16
N ASP A 123 -0.75 14.36 1.93
CA ASP A 123 -0.11 15.58 2.43
C ASP A 123 0.94 16.04 1.40
N LEU A 124 0.55 16.93 0.51
CA LEU A 124 1.39 17.43 -0.59
C LEU A 124 2.63 18.21 -0.12
N SER A 125 2.67 18.62 1.16
CA SER A 125 3.84 19.25 1.78
C SER A 125 4.91 18.23 2.19
N ARG A 126 4.56 16.94 2.24
CA ARG A 126 5.44 15.83 2.65
C ARG A 126 5.70 14.87 1.50
N ARG A 127 6.43 15.37 0.51
CA ARG A 127 6.82 14.54 -0.64
C ARG A 127 8.00 13.64 -0.33
N THR A 128 8.10 12.53 -1.07
CA THR A 128 9.30 11.71 -1.09
C THR A 128 10.48 12.50 -1.64
N SER A 129 11.71 12.09 -1.31
CA SER A 129 12.93 12.80 -1.73
C SER A 129 13.11 12.89 -3.25
N ASP A 130 12.56 11.94 -4.00
CA ASP A 130 12.53 11.93 -5.46
C ASP A 130 11.32 12.69 -6.06
N GLY A 131 10.43 13.22 -5.21
CA GLY A 131 9.23 13.96 -5.60
C GLY A 131 8.14 13.11 -6.27
N ARG A 132 8.33 11.80 -6.43
CA ARG A 132 7.40 10.93 -7.16
C ARG A 132 6.13 10.61 -6.38
N ASP A 133 6.19 10.66 -5.04
CA ASP A 133 5.10 10.30 -4.16
C ASP A 133 4.92 11.33 -3.03
N ALA A 134 3.92 11.15 -2.21
CA ALA A 134 3.68 11.98 -1.02
C ALA A 134 3.16 11.12 0.14
N ALA A 135 3.34 11.63 1.34
CA ALA A 135 2.77 11.01 2.53
C ALA A 135 1.25 10.95 2.43
N ILE A 136 0.67 9.84 2.88
CA ILE A 136 -0.78 9.73 3.01
C ILE A 136 -1.19 9.83 4.47
N ILE A 137 -2.34 10.45 4.69
CA ILE A 137 -2.93 10.63 6.01
C ILE A 137 -4.41 10.32 5.95
N ARG A 138 -4.94 9.85 7.06
CA ARG A 138 -6.37 9.61 7.27
C ARG A 138 -6.91 10.63 8.26
N ILE A 139 -8.02 11.27 7.92
CA ILE A 139 -8.65 12.28 8.74
C ILE A 139 -10.14 11.95 8.91
N ASP A 140 -10.60 11.85 10.14
CA ASP A 140 -12.04 11.73 10.44
C ASP A 140 -12.76 13.06 10.12
N LYS A 141 -13.81 13.01 9.30
CA LYS A 141 -14.60 14.19 8.89
C LYS A 141 -15.08 15.02 10.07
N ARG A 142 -15.43 14.40 11.19
CA ARG A 142 -15.87 15.12 12.42
C ARG A 142 -14.77 15.99 13.01
N HIS A 143 -13.52 15.56 12.86
CA HIS A 143 -12.35 16.31 13.33
C HIS A 143 -11.98 17.47 12.40
N LEU A 144 -12.27 17.33 11.10
CA LEU A 144 -12.11 18.46 10.16
C LEU A 144 -12.96 19.67 10.55
N ILE A 145 -14.20 19.42 10.97
CA ILE A 145 -15.14 20.48 11.38
C ILE A 145 -14.72 21.11 12.71
N SER A 146 -14.18 20.32 13.64
CA SER A 146 -13.78 20.80 14.98
C SER A 146 -12.42 21.48 15.04
N GLY A 147 -11.62 21.45 13.96
CA GLY A 147 -10.25 21.96 13.92
C GLY A 147 -9.23 21.14 14.75
N LYS A 148 -9.63 20.01 15.28
CA LYS A 148 -8.80 19.08 16.08
C LYS A 148 -8.50 17.80 15.30
N ALA A 149 -8.04 17.95 14.07
CA ALA A 149 -7.74 16.79 13.24
C ALA A 149 -6.55 16.02 13.81
N GLU A 150 -6.82 14.92 14.50
CA GLU A 150 -5.83 13.86 14.69
C GLU A 150 -5.72 13.10 13.36
N ALA A 151 -4.62 13.31 12.66
CA ALA A 151 -4.35 12.62 11.42
C ALA A 151 -3.63 11.31 11.74
N GLU A 152 -4.24 10.19 11.36
CA GLU A 152 -3.58 8.89 11.35
C GLU A 152 -2.75 8.75 10.06
N GLN A 153 -1.63 8.07 10.13
CA GLN A 153 -0.83 7.74 8.94
C GLN A 153 -0.85 6.22 8.75
N PRO A 154 -1.83 5.69 7.97
CA PRO A 154 -1.97 4.24 7.79
C PRO A 154 -0.79 3.63 7.04
N PHE A 155 -0.24 4.36 6.07
CA PHE A 155 0.97 4.02 5.32
C PHE A 155 1.82 5.26 5.13
N PRO A 156 3.16 5.14 5.03
CA PRO A 156 4.04 6.28 4.79
C PRO A 156 3.74 7.02 3.50
N THR A 157 3.46 6.28 2.41
CA THR A 157 3.20 6.81 1.08
C THR A 157 2.09 6.05 0.36
N PHE A 158 1.63 6.60 -0.77
CA PHE A 158 0.66 5.92 -1.63
C PHE A 158 1.24 4.66 -2.28
N SER A 159 2.51 4.68 -2.66
CA SER A 159 3.20 3.49 -3.15
C SER A 159 3.22 2.36 -2.12
N ASP A 160 3.38 2.68 -0.83
CA ASP A 160 3.35 1.69 0.23
C ASP A 160 1.96 1.08 0.41
N LEU A 161 0.93 1.92 0.36
CA LEU A 161 -0.45 1.47 0.33
C LEU A 161 -0.69 0.50 -0.85
N LEU A 162 -0.28 0.88 -2.07
CA LEU A 162 -0.47 0.03 -3.25
C LEU A 162 0.26 -1.31 -3.10
N ARG A 163 1.52 -1.32 -2.65
CA ARG A 163 2.28 -2.55 -2.41
C ARG A 163 1.55 -3.48 -1.43
N ALA A 164 1.17 -2.94 -0.27
CA ALA A 164 0.49 -3.71 0.77
C ALA A 164 -0.83 -4.29 0.27
N VAL A 165 -1.69 -3.45 -0.32
CA VAL A 165 -3.01 -3.87 -0.81
C VAL A 165 -2.88 -4.90 -1.93
N ILE A 166 -1.98 -4.70 -2.89
CA ILE A 166 -1.83 -5.63 -4.01
C ILE A 166 -1.37 -7.00 -3.51
N VAL A 167 -0.34 -7.05 -2.68
CA VAL A 167 0.10 -8.34 -2.13
C VAL A 167 -1.01 -8.99 -1.32
N SER A 168 -1.65 -8.26 -0.41
CA SER A 168 -2.72 -8.79 0.43
C SER A 168 -3.90 -9.29 -0.40
N ARG A 169 -4.45 -8.46 -1.30
CA ARG A 169 -5.67 -8.80 -2.05
C ARG A 169 -5.44 -9.78 -3.20
N VAL A 170 -4.30 -9.66 -3.89
CA VAL A 170 -4.02 -10.48 -5.07
C VAL A 170 -3.39 -11.82 -4.68
N CYS A 171 -2.49 -11.81 -3.69
CA CYS A 171 -1.75 -13.00 -3.32
C CYS A 171 -2.27 -13.65 -2.05
N LEU A 172 -2.44 -12.88 -0.97
CA LEU A 172 -2.73 -13.45 0.35
C LEU A 172 -4.20 -13.80 0.54
N GLU A 173 -5.13 -13.01 0.00
CA GLU A 173 -6.59 -13.23 0.11
C GLU A 173 -7.23 -13.90 -1.10
N ALA A 174 -6.48 -14.16 -2.17
CA ALA A 174 -7.01 -14.63 -3.46
C ALA A 174 -7.83 -15.93 -3.38
N ASP A 175 -7.63 -16.73 -2.33
CA ASP A 175 -8.41 -17.94 -2.08
C ASP A 175 -8.70 -18.07 -0.57
N PRO A 176 -9.93 -17.81 -0.12
CA PRO A 176 -10.29 -17.90 1.30
C PRO A 176 -10.12 -19.30 1.90
N ARG A 177 -9.95 -20.34 1.07
CA ARG A 177 -9.68 -21.72 1.53
C ARG A 177 -8.19 -21.94 1.84
N LYS A 178 -7.33 -21.05 1.40
CA LYS A 178 -5.89 -21.12 1.66
C LYS A 178 -5.55 -20.17 2.80
N ARG A 179 -4.89 -20.70 3.78
CA ARG A 179 -4.49 -19.92 4.96
C ARG A 179 -3.31 -19.00 4.63
N THR A 180 -3.44 -17.73 4.92
CA THR A 180 -2.31 -16.82 5.05
C THR A 180 -1.76 -16.95 6.46
N THR A 181 -0.46 -17.04 6.59
CA THR A 181 0.20 -17.07 7.90
C THR A 181 0.84 -15.73 8.15
N SER A 182 0.54 -15.15 9.31
CA SER A 182 1.10 -13.88 9.75
C SER A 182 1.93 -14.11 11.01
N TYR A 183 3.11 -13.56 11.03
CA TYR A 183 4.05 -13.58 12.16
C TYR A 183 4.23 -12.15 12.66
N ASP A 184 4.00 -11.95 13.94
CA ASP A 184 4.30 -10.69 14.63
C ASP A 184 5.71 -10.80 15.25
N LEU A 185 6.65 -10.05 14.70
CA LEU A 185 8.05 -10.06 15.13
C LEU A 185 8.36 -8.98 16.19
N GLY A 186 7.32 -8.33 16.72
CA GLY A 186 7.44 -7.31 17.74
C GLY A 186 7.96 -5.97 17.22
N SER A 187 8.24 -5.07 18.16
CA SER A 187 8.64 -3.69 17.87
C SER A 187 10.15 -3.47 17.79
N ASN A 188 10.96 -4.54 17.75
CA ASN A 188 12.40 -4.42 17.60
C ASN A 188 12.75 -3.74 16.25
N PRO A 189 13.51 -2.63 16.23
CA PRO A 189 13.89 -1.95 14.99
C PRO A 189 14.67 -2.82 14.00
N GLU A 190 15.33 -3.87 14.47
CA GLU A 190 16.10 -4.80 13.64
C GLU A 190 15.24 -5.94 13.05
N ALA A 191 14.02 -6.15 13.54
CA ALA A 191 13.18 -7.28 13.12
C ALA A 191 12.94 -7.30 11.61
N SER A 192 12.66 -6.16 11.00
CA SER A 192 12.48 -6.05 9.54
C SER A 192 13.74 -6.44 8.76
N ALA A 193 14.92 -6.03 9.24
CA ALA A 193 16.20 -6.36 8.63
C ALA A 193 16.51 -7.86 8.75
N LYS A 194 16.26 -8.44 9.93
CA LYS A 194 16.43 -9.88 10.18
C LYS A 194 15.49 -10.71 9.30
N ALA A 195 14.20 -10.32 9.25
CA ALA A 195 13.21 -10.98 8.41
C ALA A 195 13.59 -10.93 6.91
N TYR A 196 14.03 -9.77 6.43
CA TYR A 196 14.49 -9.62 5.06
C TYR A 196 15.70 -10.50 4.74
N ALA A 197 16.71 -10.49 5.60
CA ALA A 197 17.91 -11.31 5.44
C ALA A 197 17.56 -12.81 5.43
N PHE A 198 16.74 -13.24 6.37
CA PHE A 198 16.29 -14.62 6.50
C PHE A 198 15.50 -15.09 5.27
N LEU A 199 14.48 -14.35 4.84
CA LEU A 199 13.71 -14.70 3.65
C LEU A 199 14.57 -14.71 2.39
N THR A 200 15.55 -13.80 2.28
CA THR A 200 16.48 -13.78 1.17
C THR A 200 17.39 -15.02 1.17
N GLN A 201 17.82 -15.50 2.33
CA GLN A 201 18.57 -16.77 2.47
C GLN A 201 17.72 -17.97 2.06
N LEU A 202 16.43 -17.95 2.34
CA LEU A 202 15.49 -18.99 1.88
C LEU A 202 15.21 -18.94 0.38
N GLY A 203 15.70 -17.95 -0.36
CA GLY A 203 15.55 -17.84 -1.81
C GLY A 203 14.49 -16.83 -2.27
N PHE A 204 13.90 -16.07 -1.37
CA PHE A 204 13.02 -14.96 -1.74
C PHE A 204 13.82 -13.81 -2.36
N SER A 205 13.20 -13.10 -3.28
CA SER A 205 13.73 -11.91 -3.93
C SER A 205 12.67 -10.82 -4.03
N LEU A 206 13.11 -9.57 -4.25
CA LEU A 206 12.18 -8.46 -4.45
C LEU A 206 11.29 -8.70 -5.67
N THR A 207 10.04 -8.31 -5.54
CA THR A 207 9.06 -8.33 -6.64
C THR A 207 9.20 -7.10 -7.55
N GLU A 208 8.49 -7.08 -8.67
CA GLU A 208 8.38 -5.92 -9.57
C GLU A 208 7.67 -4.73 -8.92
N LEU A 209 7.01 -4.95 -7.79
CA LEU A 209 6.39 -3.86 -7.02
C LEU A 209 7.41 -2.90 -6.42
N GLY A 210 8.70 -3.26 -6.46
CA GLY A 210 9.73 -2.54 -5.73
C GLY A 210 9.52 -2.67 -4.22
N ALA A 211 10.17 -1.79 -3.46
CA ALA A 211 10.10 -1.83 -2.00
C ALA A 211 10.24 -0.43 -1.39
N SER A 212 10.00 -0.32 -0.08
CA SER A 212 10.38 0.82 0.75
C SER A 212 10.91 0.29 2.09
N SER A 213 11.32 1.20 2.98
CA SER A 213 11.66 0.84 4.35
C SER A 213 10.46 0.36 5.18
N ALA A 214 9.24 0.66 4.73
CA ALA A 214 8.00 0.32 5.43
C ALA A 214 7.37 -0.97 4.91
N ILE A 215 7.39 -1.19 3.60
CA ILE A 215 6.71 -2.30 2.92
C ILE A 215 7.65 -2.96 1.93
N VAL A 216 7.96 -4.24 2.16
CA VAL A 216 8.87 -5.03 1.34
C VAL A 216 8.18 -6.29 0.84
N PRO A 217 7.65 -6.28 -0.39
CA PRO A 217 7.09 -7.46 -1.02
C PRO A 217 8.20 -8.33 -1.62
N LEU A 218 8.20 -9.59 -1.25
CA LEU A 218 9.15 -10.60 -1.69
C LEU A 218 8.44 -11.76 -2.36
N GLU A 219 9.10 -12.44 -3.29
CA GLU A 219 8.61 -13.67 -3.89
C GLU A 219 9.69 -14.74 -3.96
N HIS A 220 9.25 -15.99 -3.90
CA HIS A 220 10.06 -17.16 -4.16
C HIS A 220 9.52 -17.85 -5.42
N PRO A 221 10.09 -17.60 -6.62
CA PRO A 221 9.52 -18.07 -7.88
C PRO A 221 9.40 -19.60 -7.94
N GLU A 222 10.44 -20.33 -7.50
CA GLU A 222 10.46 -21.80 -7.56
C GLU A 222 9.41 -22.45 -6.65
N ARG A 223 9.08 -21.83 -5.51
CA ARG A 223 8.06 -22.32 -4.58
C ARG A 223 6.68 -21.74 -4.84
N GLY A 224 6.54 -20.76 -5.78
CA GLY A 224 5.30 -20.04 -6.00
C GLY A 224 4.79 -19.38 -4.72
N ALA A 225 5.68 -18.79 -3.94
CA ALA A 225 5.36 -18.16 -2.65
C ALA A 225 5.62 -16.66 -2.71
N VAL A 226 4.84 -15.92 -1.92
CA VAL A 226 5.01 -14.48 -1.69
C VAL A 226 5.07 -14.22 -0.19
N ALA A 227 5.90 -13.27 0.19
CA ALA A 227 5.98 -12.74 1.54
C ALA A 227 5.87 -11.22 1.52
N LEU A 228 5.24 -10.65 2.53
CA LEU A 228 5.14 -9.22 2.75
C LEU A 228 5.73 -8.90 4.11
N ILE A 229 6.80 -8.13 4.14
CA ILE A 229 7.33 -7.55 5.38
C ILE A 229 6.72 -6.17 5.53
N SER A 230 6.05 -5.92 6.65
CA SER A 230 5.54 -4.60 7.04
C SER A 230 6.31 -4.13 8.27
N ALA A 231 7.02 -3.01 8.15
CA ALA A 231 7.72 -2.39 9.26
C ALA A 231 6.72 -1.68 10.20
N PRO A 232 7.10 -1.39 11.46
CA PRO A 232 6.24 -0.70 12.40
C PRO A 232 5.71 0.62 11.85
N SER A 233 4.43 0.87 12.08
CA SER A 233 3.74 2.12 11.72
C SER A 233 2.95 2.66 12.91
N THR A 234 2.31 3.80 12.75
CA THR A 234 1.44 4.37 13.81
C THR A 234 0.23 3.50 14.13
N LEU A 235 -0.24 2.70 13.16
CA LEU A 235 -1.38 1.79 13.34
C LEU A 235 -0.95 0.39 13.77
N ILE A 236 0.20 -0.08 13.32
CA ILE A 236 0.74 -1.41 13.62
C ILE A 236 2.13 -1.20 14.24
N PRO A 237 2.26 -1.24 15.57
CA PRO A 237 3.51 -0.88 16.25
C PRO A 237 4.59 -1.97 16.17
N SER A 238 4.33 -3.06 15.48
CA SER A 238 5.24 -4.18 15.32
C SER A 238 5.60 -4.46 13.87
N THR A 239 6.75 -5.12 13.67
CA THR A 239 7.09 -5.72 12.37
C THR A 239 6.23 -6.95 12.15
N SER A 240 5.59 -7.07 11.00
CA SER A 240 4.88 -8.29 10.61
C SER A 240 5.45 -8.89 9.33
N VAL A 241 5.37 -10.22 9.25
CA VAL A 241 5.64 -10.99 8.02
C VAL A 241 4.40 -11.79 7.68
N GLU A 242 3.79 -11.47 6.56
CA GLU A 242 2.69 -12.26 6.00
C GLU A 242 3.23 -13.16 4.89
N LEU A 243 2.85 -14.43 4.90
CA LEU A 243 3.35 -15.43 3.96
C LEU A 243 2.24 -16.24 3.33
N ARG A 244 2.37 -16.51 2.04
CA ARG A 244 1.53 -17.46 1.33
C ARG A 244 2.27 -18.15 0.19
N ALA A 245 2.03 -19.45 0.03
CA ALA A 245 2.39 -20.20 -1.15
C ALA A 245 1.15 -20.66 -1.94
N ARG A 246 1.30 -20.85 -3.26
CA ARG A 246 0.25 -21.41 -4.13
C ARG A 246 -0.05 -22.87 -3.78
N ASP A 247 1.00 -23.61 -3.42
CA ASP A 247 0.92 -25.01 -3.04
C ASP A 247 0.88 -25.19 -1.53
N LYS A 248 -0.04 -26.03 -1.03
CA LYS A 248 -0.24 -26.25 0.41
C LYS A 248 0.96 -26.93 1.08
N ALA A 249 1.67 -27.81 0.37
CA ALA A 249 2.85 -28.46 0.94
C ALA A 249 4.01 -27.47 1.09
N GLN A 250 4.20 -26.59 0.10
CA GLN A 250 5.17 -25.50 0.19
C GLN A 250 4.82 -24.51 1.29
N GLN A 251 3.54 -24.17 1.46
CA GLN A 251 3.06 -23.32 2.56
C GLN A 251 3.51 -23.91 3.90
N ARG A 252 3.23 -25.18 4.14
CA ARG A 252 3.57 -25.87 5.38
C ARG A 252 5.08 -25.90 5.66
N ILE A 253 5.88 -26.19 4.65
CA ILE A 253 7.35 -26.19 4.78
C ILE A 253 7.86 -24.81 5.19
N LEU A 254 7.36 -23.75 4.54
CA LEU A 254 7.77 -22.39 4.85
C LEU A 254 7.31 -21.96 6.24
N GLU A 255 6.10 -22.35 6.65
CA GLU A 255 5.57 -22.09 8.01
C GLU A 255 6.45 -22.75 9.09
N GLU A 256 6.82 -24.01 8.91
CA GLU A 256 7.70 -24.72 9.83
C GLU A 256 9.06 -24.01 9.96
N VAL A 257 9.68 -23.67 8.82
CA VAL A 257 10.99 -23.01 8.81
C VAL A 257 10.94 -21.63 9.45
N ILE A 258 9.90 -20.82 9.23
CA ILE A 258 9.80 -19.49 9.85
C ILE A 258 9.48 -19.61 11.34
N SER A 259 8.58 -20.53 11.72
CA SER A 259 8.23 -20.74 13.12
C SER A 259 9.43 -21.17 13.97
N ASP A 260 10.30 -22.01 13.44
CA ASP A 260 11.53 -22.44 14.12
C ASP A 260 12.51 -21.27 14.38
N HIS A 261 12.42 -20.21 13.57
CA HIS A 261 13.30 -19.03 13.68
C HIS A 261 12.60 -17.79 14.24
N GLU A 262 11.32 -17.88 14.61
CA GLU A 262 10.51 -16.71 15.06
C GLU A 262 11.18 -15.96 16.22
N LYS A 263 11.76 -16.66 17.19
CA LYS A 263 12.46 -16.05 18.32
C LYS A 263 13.71 -15.28 17.90
N GLU A 264 14.48 -15.81 16.96
CA GLU A 264 15.67 -15.12 16.42
C GLU A 264 15.28 -13.87 15.63
N LEU A 265 14.20 -13.95 14.87
CA LEU A 265 13.67 -12.85 14.08
C LEU A 265 13.11 -11.72 14.94
N SER A 266 12.40 -12.05 16.03
CA SER A 266 11.84 -11.08 16.97
C SER A 266 12.89 -10.43 17.88
N GLY A 267 14.11 -10.98 17.95
CA GLY A 267 15.19 -10.42 18.77
C GLY A 267 15.07 -10.75 20.24
N GLY A 268 14.42 -11.87 20.57
CA GLY A 268 14.33 -12.45 21.92
C GLY A 268 15.63 -13.09 22.37
#